data_afa8f17e1ada2f6167a8666c6f03fce0
#
_entry.id   afa8f17e1ada2f6167a8666c6f03fce0
#
_cell.length_a   1.000
_cell.length_b   1.000
_cell.length_c   1.000
_cell.angle_alpha   90.00
_cell.angle_beta   90.00
_cell.angle_gamma   90.00
#
_symmetry.space_group_name_H-M   'P 1'
#
loop_
_entity.id
_entity.type
_entity.pdbx_description
1 polymer ?
#
loop_
_entity_poly.entity_id
_entity_poly.type
_entity_poly.pdbx_seq_one_letter_code
_entity_poly.pdbx_strand_id
1 'polypeptide(L)'
;CDRAMILETNQSAWDERMRLMSLAKERIILSTFDFRDGESPRDIMAVMLHKADQGVKVQILVDGFSGLVRMERNSYFYALSSHPNIEIKIYNKINLLLPWKTQGRMHDKYVIADDYGYILGGRNTFDYFIGSYPTNSRSHDREVLVYNTAHGTAGTSQSSLNQVEAYFNQVWNLDVSSLFHDDETLAEKDSVKKAAGVLRIGRASCRER
;
A
#
# COMPACT_ATOMS: atom_id res chain seq x y z
N CYS A 1 9.82 23.42 3.14
CA CYS A 1 9.42 22.96 1.81
C CYS A 1 8.16 22.08 1.82
N ASP A 2 7.66 21.72 3.00
CA ASP A 2 6.47 20.86 3.11
C ASP A 2 5.21 21.69 3.32
N ARG A 3 4.11 21.22 2.74
CA ARG A 3 2.75 21.69 3.04
C ARG A 3 1.92 20.50 3.52
N ALA A 4 1.17 20.69 4.60
CA ALA A 4 0.36 19.65 5.21
C ALA A 4 -1.13 19.97 5.06
N MET A 5 -1.94 18.93 4.84
CA MET A 5 -3.39 18.98 4.79
C MET A 5 -3.98 17.82 5.58
N ILE A 6 -5.02 18.10 6.38
CA ILE A 6 -5.72 17.05 7.12
C ILE A 6 -6.77 16.41 6.22
N LEU A 7 -6.76 15.08 6.18
CA LEU A 7 -7.77 14.26 5.49
C LEU A 7 -8.77 13.76 6.53
N GLU A 8 -9.92 14.41 6.59
CA GLU A 8 -10.91 14.15 7.66
C GLU A 8 -11.84 12.98 7.34
N THR A 9 -12.17 12.77 6.07
CA THR A 9 -13.16 11.77 5.66
C THR A 9 -12.50 10.53 5.06
N ASN A 10 -13.19 9.39 5.11
CA ASN A 10 -12.73 8.17 4.46
C ASN A 10 -12.64 8.33 2.94
N GLN A 11 -13.53 9.15 2.36
CA GLN A 11 -13.51 9.47 0.94
C GLN A 11 -12.27 10.31 0.59
N SER A 12 -12.01 11.40 1.31
CA SER A 12 -10.84 12.24 1.03
C SER A 12 -9.52 11.46 1.21
N ALA A 13 -9.47 10.56 2.18
CA ALA A 13 -8.33 9.69 2.39
C ALA A 13 -8.10 8.72 1.21
N TRP A 14 -9.17 8.21 0.60
CA TRP A 14 -9.10 7.38 -0.60
C TRP A 14 -8.73 8.21 -1.83
N ASP A 15 -9.41 9.34 -2.06
CA ASP A 15 -9.16 10.22 -3.21
C ASP A 15 -7.69 10.67 -3.27
N GLU A 16 -7.14 11.10 -2.14
CA GLU A 16 -5.76 11.59 -2.09
C GLU A 16 -4.74 10.45 -2.21
N ARG A 17 -5.03 9.24 -1.72
CA ARG A 17 -4.19 8.08 -2.01
C ARG A 17 -4.15 7.78 -3.50
N MET A 18 -5.30 7.76 -4.15
CA MET A 18 -5.41 7.49 -5.59
C MET A 18 -4.67 8.56 -6.40
N ARG A 19 -4.86 9.83 -6.02
CA ARG A 19 -4.19 10.96 -6.67
C ARG A 19 -2.69 10.89 -6.50
N LEU A 20 -2.20 10.74 -5.26
CA LEU A 20 -0.77 10.71 -4.94
C LEU A 20 -0.08 9.55 -5.65
N MET A 21 -0.60 8.33 -5.57
CA MET A 21 -0.03 7.17 -6.24
C MET A 21 -0.04 7.31 -7.78
N SER A 22 -1.08 7.95 -8.33
CA SER A 22 -1.18 8.18 -9.78
C SER A 22 -0.09 9.12 -10.33
N LEU A 23 0.46 9.99 -9.50
CA LEU A 23 1.57 10.87 -9.85
C LEU A 23 2.92 10.14 -9.95
N ALA A 24 3.07 9.00 -9.27
CA ALA A 24 4.35 8.29 -9.18
C ALA A 24 4.93 7.93 -10.55
N LYS A 25 6.22 8.15 -10.70
CA LYS A 25 7.02 7.82 -11.90
C LYS A 25 8.15 6.85 -11.60
N GLU A 26 8.60 6.79 -10.35
CA GLU A 26 9.75 6.00 -9.92
C GLU A 26 9.38 4.94 -8.89
N ARG A 27 8.69 5.32 -7.80
CA ARG A 27 8.37 4.42 -6.70
C ARG A 27 7.07 4.75 -5.97
N ILE A 28 6.41 3.69 -5.49
CA ILE A 28 5.31 3.77 -4.52
C ILE A 28 5.68 2.89 -3.32
N ILE A 29 5.50 3.42 -2.12
CA ILE A 29 5.66 2.70 -0.86
C ILE A 29 4.32 2.71 -0.13
N LEU A 30 3.85 1.54 0.29
CA LEU A 30 2.70 1.38 1.16
C LEU A 30 3.12 0.58 2.39
N SER A 31 2.97 1.15 3.58
CA SER A 31 3.04 0.43 4.85
C SER A 31 1.67 0.44 5.51
N THR A 32 1.20 -0.71 5.97
CA THR A 32 -0.11 -0.83 6.60
C THR A 32 -0.15 -2.02 7.56
N PHE A 33 -0.81 -1.84 8.71
CA PHE A 33 -1.00 -2.94 9.65
C PHE A 33 -1.94 -4.00 9.10
N ASP A 34 -3.11 -3.59 8.58
CA ASP A 34 -4.13 -4.51 8.06
C ASP A 34 -4.50 -4.13 6.62
N PHE A 35 -4.28 -5.07 5.71
CA PHE A 35 -4.61 -4.97 4.29
C PHE A 35 -5.58 -6.08 3.94
N ARG A 36 -6.81 -5.74 3.62
CA ARG A 36 -7.86 -6.68 3.27
C ARG A 36 -8.30 -6.51 1.84
N ASP A 37 -8.87 -7.57 1.29
CA ASP A 37 -9.62 -7.48 0.04
C ASP A 37 -10.93 -6.72 0.25
N GLY A 38 -11.36 -5.97 -0.75
CA GLY A 38 -12.54 -5.12 -0.75
C GLY A 38 -12.54 -4.15 -1.92
N GLU A 39 -13.59 -3.36 -2.06
CA GLU A 39 -13.74 -2.45 -3.21
C GLU A 39 -12.68 -1.34 -3.22
N SER A 40 -12.56 -0.58 -2.15
CA SER A 40 -11.55 0.49 -2.06
C SER A 40 -10.11 -0.04 -2.11
N PRO A 41 -9.76 -1.14 -1.42
CA PRO A 41 -8.45 -1.76 -1.58
C PRO A 41 -8.16 -2.23 -3.00
N ARG A 42 -9.14 -2.78 -3.73
CA ARG A 42 -8.94 -3.19 -5.13
C ARG A 42 -8.62 -2.01 -6.04
N ASP A 43 -9.22 -0.84 -5.81
CA ASP A 43 -8.86 0.37 -6.54
C ASP A 43 -7.40 0.77 -6.28
N ILE A 44 -6.95 0.69 -5.02
CA ILE A 44 -5.55 0.93 -4.65
C ILE A 44 -4.63 -0.09 -5.31
N MET A 45 -4.97 -1.38 -5.26
CA MET A 45 -4.23 -2.45 -5.94
C MET A 45 -4.16 -2.20 -7.45
N ALA A 46 -5.26 -1.76 -8.08
CA ALA A 46 -5.33 -1.47 -9.51
C ALA A 46 -4.38 -0.34 -9.91
N VAL A 47 -4.31 0.74 -9.12
CA VAL A 47 -3.36 1.83 -9.37
C VAL A 47 -1.92 1.34 -9.23
N MET A 48 -1.61 0.59 -8.15
CA MET A 48 -0.27 0.05 -7.94
C MET A 48 0.15 -0.90 -9.07
N LEU A 49 -0.73 -1.82 -9.48
CA LEU A 49 -0.46 -2.75 -10.59
C LEU A 49 -0.23 -2.01 -11.90
N HIS A 50 -1.05 -0.99 -12.18
CA HIS A 50 -0.87 -0.20 -13.39
C HIS A 50 0.43 0.59 -13.39
N LYS A 51 0.81 1.17 -12.25
CA LYS A 51 2.08 1.88 -12.14
C LYS A 51 3.25 0.92 -12.29
N ALA A 52 3.15 -0.27 -11.74
CA ALA A 52 4.13 -1.34 -11.93
C ALA A 52 4.24 -1.78 -13.41
N ASP A 53 3.11 -1.90 -14.13
CA ASP A 53 3.10 -2.15 -15.58
C ASP A 53 3.83 -1.04 -16.37
N GLN A 54 3.93 0.18 -15.82
CA GLN A 54 4.68 1.32 -16.39
C GLN A 54 6.16 1.38 -15.94
N GLY A 55 6.61 0.43 -15.15
CA GLY A 55 7.98 0.36 -14.66
C GLY A 55 8.21 1.04 -13.29
N VAL A 56 7.16 1.56 -12.65
CA VAL A 56 7.26 2.11 -11.29
C VAL A 56 7.50 0.97 -10.29
N LYS A 57 8.46 1.13 -9.40
CA LYS A 57 8.71 0.17 -8.32
C LYS A 57 7.70 0.34 -7.19
N VAL A 58 7.07 -0.76 -6.78
CA VAL A 58 6.08 -0.77 -5.71
C VAL A 58 6.57 -1.65 -4.57
N GLN A 59 6.65 -1.10 -3.37
CA GLN A 59 7.01 -1.81 -2.16
C GLN A 59 5.85 -1.74 -1.16
N ILE A 60 5.40 -2.91 -0.69
CA ILE A 60 4.28 -3.03 0.23
C ILE A 60 4.76 -3.77 1.47
N LEU A 61 4.64 -3.14 2.64
CA LEU A 61 4.97 -3.74 3.94
C LEU A 61 3.69 -3.92 4.75
N VAL A 62 3.41 -5.15 5.14
CA VAL A 62 2.18 -5.50 5.88
C VAL A 62 2.54 -6.30 7.14
N ASP A 63 1.79 -6.09 8.23
CA ASP A 63 1.99 -6.85 9.46
C ASP A 63 1.69 -8.35 9.29
N GLY A 64 2.41 -9.18 10.01
CA GLY A 64 2.30 -10.65 9.94
C GLY A 64 0.92 -11.20 10.24
N PHE A 65 0.12 -10.52 11.05
CA PHE A 65 -1.26 -10.91 11.31
C PHE A 65 -2.10 -10.80 10.03
N SER A 66 -2.06 -9.66 9.36
CA SER A 66 -2.77 -9.44 8.11
C SER A 66 -2.25 -10.37 7.00
N GLY A 67 -0.93 -10.56 6.92
CA GLY A 67 -0.32 -11.48 5.97
C GLY A 67 -0.92 -12.88 6.05
N LEU A 68 -1.02 -13.43 7.26
CA LEU A 68 -1.56 -14.78 7.48
C LEU A 68 -3.08 -14.85 7.26
N VAL A 69 -3.83 -13.90 7.83
CA VAL A 69 -5.30 -14.01 7.94
C VAL A 69 -6.02 -13.44 6.72
N ARG A 70 -5.43 -12.45 6.04
CA ARG A 70 -6.10 -11.68 4.99
C ARG A 70 -5.52 -11.90 3.58
N MET A 71 -4.21 -12.15 3.49
CA MET A 71 -3.52 -12.13 2.20
C MET A 71 -3.25 -13.54 1.67
N GLU A 72 -3.01 -14.51 2.55
CA GLU A 72 -2.79 -15.88 2.13
C GLU A 72 -4.00 -16.44 1.37
N ARG A 73 -3.73 -17.15 0.26
CA ARG A 73 -4.73 -17.74 -0.64
C ARG A 73 -5.65 -16.73 -1.33
N ASN A 74 -5.33 -15.44 -1.30
CA ASN A 74 -6.07 -14.40 -2.00
C ASN A 74 -5.44 -14.10 -3.35
N SER A 75 -6.17 -14.29 -4.44
CA SER A 75 -5.68 -14.13 -5.80
C SER A 75 -5.27 -12.70 -6.17
N TYR A 76 -5.88 -11.68 -5.55
CA TYR A 76 -5.51 -10.29 -5.80
C TYR A 76 -4.13 -9.96 -5.21
N PHE A 77 -3.85 -10.43 -3.99
CA PHE A 77 -2.51 -10.26 -3.40
C PHE A 77 -1.46 -11.06 -4.17
N TYR A 78 -1.81 -12.25 -4.66
CA TYR A 78 -0.92 -13.03 -5.51
C TYR A 78 -0.68 -12.35 -6.87
N ALA A 79 -1.69 -11.68 -7.43
CA ALA A 79 -1.52 -10.90 -8.65
C ALA A 79 -0.53 -9.73 -8.47
N LEU A 80 -0.54 -9.10 -7.30
CA LEU A 80 0.47 -8.08 -6.97
C LEU A 80 1.85 -8.70 -6.77
N SER A 81 1.98 -9.70 -5.88
CA SER A 81 3.28 -10.27 -5.50
C SER A 81 4.00 -10.98 -6.65
N SER A 82 3.28 -11.46 -7.65
CA SER A 82 3.86 -12.09 -8.84
C SER A 82 4.35 -11.11 -9.91
N HIS A 83 4.11 -9.81 -9.73
CA HIS A 83 4.56 -8.80 -10.68
C HIS A 83 6.02 -8.41 -10.40
N PRO A 84 6.92 -8.36 -11.42
CA PRO A 84 8.35 -8.14 -11.23
C PRO A 84 8.71 -6.78 -10.62
N ASN A 85 7.83 -5.77 -10.75
CA ASN A 85 8.02 -4.44 -10.17
C ASN A 85 7.27 -4.22 -8.86
N ILE A 86 6.64 -5.26 -8.27
CA ILE A 86 5.96 -5.18 -6.99
C ILE A 86 6.60 -6.17 -6.02
N GLU A 87 7.06 -5.65 -4.89
CA GLU A 87 7.59 -6.47 -3.80
C GLU A 87 6.75 -6.28 -2.55
N ILE A 88 6.26 -7.39 -2.00
CA ILE A 88 5.49 -7.39 -0.75
C ILE A 88 6.34 -8.08 0.31
N LYS A 89 6.56 -7.41 1.44
CA LYS A 89 7.13 -8.02 2.64
C LYS A 89 6.13 -8.07 3.77
N ILE A 90 6.23 -9.12 4.56
CA ILE A 90 5.46 -9.35 5.77
C ILE A 90 6.36 -9.13 6.97
N TYR A 91 5.97 -8.20 7.83
CA TYR A 91 6.66 -7.92 9.08
C TYR A 91 6.31 -8.98 10.13
N ASN A 92 7.32 -9.65 10.66
CA ASN A 92 7.20 -10.65 11.72
C ASN A 92 6.07 -11.65 11.47
N LYS A 93 6.24 -12.48 10.42
CA LYS A 93 5.29 -13.57 10.09
C LYS A 93 4.91 -14.36 11.32
N ILE A 94 3.62 -14.65 11.45
CA ILE A 94 3.12 -15.45 12.57
C ILE A 94 3.64 -16.89 12.44
N ASN A 95 4.33 -17.32 13.48
CA ASN A 95 4.79 -18.70 13.61
C ASN A 95 3.94 -19.41 14.67
N LEU A 96 3.05 -20.28 14.20
CA LEU A 96 2.13 -21.01 15.07
C LEU A 96 2.84 -22.00 16.01
N LEU A 97 4.06 -22.43 15.65
CA LEU A 97 4.89 -23.31 16.49
C LEU A 97 5.66 -22.56 17.59
N LEU A 98 5.85 -21.26 17.41
CA LEU A 98 6.60 -20.39 18.33
C LEU A 98 5.77 -19.12 18.66
N PRO A 99 4.62 -19.27 19.33
CA PRO A 99 3.67 -18.16 19.51
C PRO A 99 4.26 -16.97 20.27
N TRP A 100 5.23 -17.19 21.16
CA TRP A 100 5.92 -16.10 21.88
C TRP A 100 6.77 -15.18 20.98
N LYS A 101 7.14 -15.62 19.76
CA LYS A 101 7.84 -14.79 18.78
C LYS A 101 6.89 -13.89 17.97
N THR A 102 5.59 -14.01 18.15
CA THR A 102 4.57 -13.28 17.37
C THR A 102 4.16 -11.94 17.99
N GLN A 103 4.72 -11.54 19.12
CA GLN A 103 4.26 -10.37 19.88
C GLN A 103 4.68 -9.02 19.28
N GLY A 104 5.80 -8.95 18.58
CA GLY A 104 6.21 -7.71 17.88
C GLY A 104 5.31 -7.45 16.69
N ARG A 105 4.47 -6.41 16.75
CA ARG A 105 3.55 -6.03 15.66
C ARG A 105 3.92 -4.66 15.11
N MET A 106 3.89 -4.52 13.79
CA MET A 106 4.03 -3.25 13.11
C MET A 106 2.65 -2.61 12.97
N HIS A 107 2.50 -1.38 13.48
CA HIS A 107 1.20 -0.69 13.44
C HIS A 107 1.21 0.57 12.58
N ASP A 108 2.20 0.72 11.72
CA ASP A 108 2.38 1.87 10.85
C ASP A 108 1.37 1.87 9.69
N LYS A 109 0.97 3.07 9.28
CA LYS A 109 0.08 3.25 8.14
C LYS A 109 0.46 4.52 7.40
N TYR A 110 1.13 4.36 6.26
CA TYR A 110 1.50 5.47 5.39
C TYR A 110 1.67 5.04 3.94
N VAL A 111 1.56 6.01 3.05
CA VAL A 111 1.82 5.88 1.61
C VAL A 111 2.81 6.95 1.21
N ILE A 112 3.82 6.61 0.42
CA ILE A 112 4.77 7.53 -0.17
C ILE A 112 4.73 7.36 -1.70
N ALA A 113 4.79 8.44 -2.46
CA ALA A 113 4.93 8.42 -3.92
C ALA A 113 6.06 9.35 -4.36
N ASP A 114 7.11 8.77 -4.91
CA ASP A 114 8.33 9.47 -5.32
C ASP A 114 8.83 10.43 -4.22
N ASP A 115 9.25 11.62 -4.60
CA ASP A 115 9.50 12.75 -3.71
C ASP A 115 8.34 13.76 -3.66
N TYR A 116 7.16 13.39 -4.21
CA TYR A 116 5.99 14.26 -4.21
C TYR A 116 5.40 14.47 -2.83
N GLY A 117 5.25 13.41 -2.06
CA GLY A 117 4.64 13.52 -0.74
C GLY A 117 4.32 12.17 -0.11
N TYR A 118 3.67 12.25 1.06
CA TYR A 118 3.22 11.08 1.78
C TYR A 118 1.90 11.33 2.52
N ILE A 119 1.16 10.27 2.78
CA ILE A 119 -0.02 10.27 3.66
C ILE A 119 0.33 9.41 4.87
N LEU A 120 0.13 9.94 6.06
CA LEU A 120 0.41 9.26 7.33
C LEU A 120 -0.77 9.41 8.28
N GLY A 121 -1.17 8.33 8.94
CA GLY A 121 -2.23 8.39 9.94
C GLY A 121 -2.66 7.04 10.50
N GLY A 122 -3.91 6.94 10.92
CA GLY A 122 -4.45 5.75 11.59
C GLY A 122 -5.19 4.77 10.70
N ARG A 123 -5.48 5.10 9.41
CA ARG A 123 -6.31 4.26 8.55
C ARG A 123 -5.58 3.05 8.00
N ASN A 124 -6.13 1.88 8.26
CA ASN A 124 -5.76 0.65 7.57
C ASN A 124 -6.32 0.60 6.15
N THR A 125 -5.86 -0.37 5.35
CA THR A 125 -6.19 -0.48 3.93
C THR A 125 -7.34 -1.46 3.71
N PHE A 126 -8.57 -1.04 4.08
CA PHE A 126 -9.82 -1.76 3.78
C PHE A 126 -11.05 -0.85 3.95
N ASP A 127 -12.21 -1.27 3.42
CA ASP A 127 -13.42 -0.45 3.24
C ASP A 127 -13.97 0.19 4.54
N TYR A 128 -13.66 -0.40 5.70
CA TYR A 128 -14.03 0.16 7.00
C TYR A 128 -13.39 1.53 7.27
N PHE A 129 -12.19 1.77 6.73
CA PHE A 129 -11.39 2.97 6.98
C PHE A 129 -11.28 3.92 5.79
N ILE A 130 -11.43 3.44 4.56
CA ILE A 130 -11.18 4.22 3.34
C ILE A 130 -12.30 4.03 2.32
N GLY A 131 -12.52 5.07 1.51
CA GLY A 131 -13.50 5.06 0.42
C GLY A 131 -14.94 5.31 0.89
N SER A 132 -15.86 5.21 -0.05
CA SER A 132 -17.30 5.43 0.16
C SER A 132 -18.16 4.24 -0.27
N TYR A 133 -17.56 3.13 -0.68
CA TYR A 133 -18.30 1.93 -1.04
C TYR A 133 -19.16 1.43 0.15
N PRO A 134 -20.34 0.84 -0.11
CA PRO A 134 -21.20 0.32 0.95
C PRO A 134 -20.46 -0.70 1.84
N THR A 135 -20.59 -0.53 3.14
CA THR A 135 -20.05 -1.44 4.14
C THR A 135 -20.96 -1.46 5.36
N ASN A 136 -20.98 -2.56 6.10
CA ASN A 136 -21.82 -2.72 7.29
C ASN A 136 -21.47 -1.77 8.43
N SER A 137 -20.21 -1.32 8.48
CA SER A 137 -19.73 -0.39 9.50
C SER A 137 -18.54 0.41 8.96
N ARG A 138 -18.32 1.59 9.53
CA ARG A 138 -17.21 2.49 9.19
C ARG A 138 -16.56 3.03 10.44
N SER A 139 -15.25 3.20 10.38
CA SER A 139 -14.51 4.02 11.32
C SER A 139 -14.20 5.37 10.68
N HIS A 140 -14.16 6.38 11.52
CA HIS A 140 -13.67 7.71 11.16
C HIS A 140 -12.32 7.93 11.84
N ASP A 141 -11.36 8.35 11.07
CA ASP A 141 -10.02 8.67 11.54
C ASP A 141 -9.54 9.92 10.79
N ARG A 142 -8.40 10.45 11.18
CA ARG A 142 -7.74 11.56 10.52
C ARG A 142 -6.37 11.15 10.07
N GLU A 143 -5.95 11.72 8.94
CA GLU A 143 -4.63 11.53 8.39
C GLU A 143 -4.09 12.86 7.92
N VAL A 144 -2.80 12.91 7.74
CA VAL A 144 -2.12 14.07 7.19
C VAL A 144 -1.54 13.68 5.84
N LEU A 145 -1.89 14.45 4.81
CA LEU A 145 -1.16 14.48 3.56
C LEU A 145 -0.08 15.56 3.68
N VAL A 146 1.16 15.18 3.50
CA VAL A 146 2.30 16.11 3.42
C VAL A 146 2.80 16.12 2.00
N TYR A 147 2.76 17.28 1.38
CA TYR A 147 3.23 17.51 0.02
C TYR A 147 4.57 18.25 0.02
N ASN A 148 5.54 17.69 -0.67
CA ASN A 148 6.86 18.31 -0.85
C ASN A 148 6.82 19.34 -1.97
N THR A 149 6.76 20.62 -1.63
CA THR A 149 6.73 21.71 -2.61
C THR A 149 8.06 21.94 -3.35
N ALA A 150 9.12 21.28 -2.89
CA ALA A 150 10.45 21.34 -3.49
C ALA A 150 10.79 20.08 -4.33
N HIS A 151 9.80 19.22 -4.62
CA HIS A 151 10.02 18.02 -5.42
C HIS A 151 10.70 18.38 -6.76
N GLY A 152 11.60 17.50 -7.22
CA GLY A 152 12.33 17.73 -8.45
C GLY A 152 13.41 18.82 -8.38
N THR A 153 13.70 19.40 -7.21
CA THR A 153 14.76 20.38 -6.98
C THR A 153 15.74 19.92 -5.91
N ALA A 154 16.87 20.60 -5.78
CA ALA A 154 17.84 20.34 -4.72
C ALA A 154 17.23 20.51 -3.29
N GLY A 155 16.19 21.32 -3.15
CA GLY A 155 15.48 21.53 -1.88
C GLY A 155 14.67 20.32 -1.40
N THR A 156 14.46 19.30 -2.25
CA THR A 156 13.72 18.08 -1.90
C THR A 156 14.34 17.33 -0.72
N SER A 157 15.68 17.44 -0.53
CA SER A 157 16.38 16.83 0.61
C SER A 157 15.96 17.38 1.98
N GLN A 158 15.30 18.53 2.03
CA GLN A 158 14.82 19.16 3.27
C GLN A 158 13.39 18.72 3.63
N SER A 159 12.71 17.94 2.78
CA SER A 159 11.37 17.43 3.07
C SER A 159 11.39 16.38 4.17
N SER A 160 10.39 16.41 5.05
CA SER A 160 10.15 15.35 6.06
C SER A 160 9.88 14.00 5.45
N LEU A 161 9.48 13.93 4.18
CA LEU A 161 9.33 12.71 3.42
C LEU A 161 10.58 11.81 3.51
N ASN A 162 11.77 12.40 3.43
CA ASN A 162 13.02 11.65 3.50
C ASN A 162 13.19 10.91 4.85
N GLN A 163 12.68 11.48 5.94
CA GLN A 163 12.71 10.84 7.26
C GLN A 163 11.74 9.66 7.32
N VAL A 164 10.53 9.80 6.75
CA VAL A 164 9.53 8.73 6.70
C VAL A 164 10.04 7.57 5.83
N GLU A 165 10.63 7.88 4.69
CA GLU A 165 11.22 6.87 3.79
C GLU A 165 12.45 6.19 4.40
N ALA A 166 13.30 6.93 5.09
CA ALA A 166 14.45 6.37 5.80
C ALA A 166 13.98 5.39 6.91
N TYR A 167 12.94 5.75 7.64
CA TYR A 167 12.32 4.85 8.62
C TYR A 167 11.74 3.60 7.95
N PHE A 168 11.00 3.74 6.84
CA PHE A 168 10.51 2.62 6.07
C PHE A 168 11.65 1.67 5.68
N ASN A 169 12.74 2.20 5.14
CA ASN A 169 13.88 1.39 4.70
C ASN A 169 14.53 0.64 5.88
N GLN A 170 14.56 1.23 7.08
CA GLN A 170 15.03 0.51 8.27
C GLN A 170 14.14 -0.68 8.58
N VAL A 171 12.81 -0.50 8.64
CA VAL A 171 11.86 -1.59 8.96
C VAL A 171 11.84 -2.64 7.84
N TRP A 172 11.89 -2.22 6.58
CA TRP A 172 11.93 -3.08 5.40
C TRP A 172 13.12 -4.04 5.40
N ASN A 173 14.27 -3.57 5.89
CA ASN A 173 15.52 -4.33 5.89
C ASN A 173 15.75 -5.12 7.20
N LEU A 174 14.82 -5.13 8.14
CA LEU A 174 14.92 -5.99 9.32
C LEU A 174 14.82 -7.47 8.93
N ASP A 175 15.53 -8.32 9.63
CA ASP A 175 15.47 -9.79 9.42
C ASP A 175 14.06 -10.37 9.60
N VAL A 176 13.21 -9.68 10.39
CA VAL A 176 11.80 -10.06 10.60
C VAL A 176 10.88 -9.66 9.44
N SER A 177 11.34 -8.84 8.51
CA SER A 177 10.61 -8.44 7.31
C SER A 177 10.99 -9.37 6.16
N SER A 178 10.10 -10.29 5.79
CA SER A 178 10.36 -11.34 4.80
C SER A 178 9.36 -11.30 3.65
N LEU A 179 9.81 -11.72 2.46
CA LEU A 179 9.00 -11.73 1.25
C LEU A 179 7.70 -12.53 1.41
N PHE A 180 6.63 -12.00 0.82
CA PHE A 180 5.33 -12.65 0.65
C PHE A 180 5.23 -13.15 -0.80
N HIS A 181 5.38 -14.48 -0.99
CA HIS A 181 5.21 -15.15 -2.28
C HIS A 181 5.82 -14.42 -3.49
N ASP A 182 7.10 -14.05 -3.40
CA ASP A 182 7.86 -13.52 -4.54
C ASP A 182 8.13 -14.66 -5.55
N ASP A 183 7.07 -15.07 -6.23
CA ASP A 183 7.06 -16.20 -7.16
C ASP A 183 6.24 -15.82 -8.41
N GLU A 184 6.95 -15.48 -9.47
CA GLU A 184 6.35 -15.11 -10.76
C GLU A 184 5.50 -16.23 -11.36
N THR A 185 5.73 -17.49 -10.97
CA THR A 185 4.92 -18.62 -11.45
C THR A 185 3.47 -18.57 -10.96
N LEU A 186 3.19 -17.81 -9.87
CA LEU A 186 1.84 -17.57 -9.42
C LEU A 186 0.99 -16.84 -10.48
N ALA A 187 1.61 -16.03 -11.33
CA ALA A 187 0.93 -15.32 -12.42
C ALA A 187 0.30 -16.29 -13.43
N GLU A 188 0.79 -17.53 -13.53
CA GLU A 188 0.28 -18.53 -14.45
C GLU A 188 -1.03 -19.19 -13.99
N LYS A 189 -1.38 -19.08 -12.72
CA LYS A 189 -2.63 -19.62 -12.17
C LYS A 189 -3.85 -18.86 -12.72
N ASP A 190 -4.87 -19.58 -13.18
CA ASP A 190 -6.09 -18.98 -13.77
C ASP A 190 -6.78 -17.99 -12.83
N SER A 191 -6.84 -18.29 -11.52
CA SER A 191 -7.42 -17.39 -10.52
C SER A 191 -6.65 -16.09 -10.39
N VAL A 192 -5.32 -16.13 -10.50
CA VAL A 192 -4.43 -14.97 -10.42
C VAL A 192 -4.50 -14.15 -11.71
N LYS A 193 -4.52 -14.81 -12.88
CA LYS A 193 -4.76 -14.14 -14.18
C LYS A 193 -6.10 -13.40 -14.20
N LYS A 194 -7.16 -14.03 -13.67
CA LYS A 194 -8.48 -13.41 -13.55
C LYS A 194 -8.45 -12.19 -12.62
N ALA A 195 -7.83 -12.32 -11.45
CA ALA A 195 -7.70 -11.21 -10.50
C ALA A 195 -6.91 -10.03 -11.11
N ALA A 196 -5.78 -10.27 -11.75
CA ALA A 196 -5.01 -9.25 -12.45
C ALA A 196 -5.83 -8.58 -13.56
N GLY A 197 -6.63 -9.34 -14.32
CA GLY A 197 -7.55 -8.82 -15.33
C GLY A 197 -8.60 -7.88 -14.73
N VAL A 198 -9.21 -8.26 -13.61
CA VAL A 198 -10.18 -7.41 -12.88
C VAL A 198 -9.53 -6.10 -12.43
N LEU A 199 -8.34 -6.15 -11.84
CA LEU A 199 -7.63 -4.94 -11.41
C LEU A 199 -7.29 -4.00 -12.58
N ARG A 200 -6.94 -4.56 -13.74
CA ARG A 200 -6.63 -3.75 -14.93
C ARG A 200 -7.88 -3.11 -15.56
N ILE A 201 -9.02 -3.78 -15.54
CA ILE A 201 -10.32 -3.26 -16.05
C ILE A 201 -10.89 -2.21 -15.10
N GLY A 202 -10.84 -2.45 -13.78
CA GLY A 202 -11.38 -1.52 -12.76
C GLY A 202 -10.82 -0.09 -12.89
N ARG A 203 -9.61 0.05 -13.40
CA ARG A 203 -9.02 1.35 -13.70
C ARG A 203 -9.65 2.10 -14.87
N ALA A 204 -10.18 1.41 -15.88
CA ALA A 204 -10.86 2.06 -16.99
C ALA A 204 -12.08 2.82 -16.50
N SER A 205 -12.80 2.29 -15.49
CA SER A 205 -13.97 2.94 -14.88
C SER A 205 -13.60 4.11 -13.95
N CYS A 206 -12.39 4.16 -13.38
CA CYS A 206 -11.92 5.29 -12.57
C CYS A 206 -11.48 6.51 -13.39
N ARG A 207 -11.26 6.36 -14.71
CA ARG A 207 -10.94 7.48 -15.61
C ARG A 207 -12.16 8.30 -16.02
N GLU A 208 -13.35 7.76 -15.87
CA GLU A 208 -14.62 8.39 -16.31
C GLU A 208 -15.41 9.06 -15.17
N ARG A 209 -14.85 9.10 -13.95
CA ARG A 209 -15.41 9.79 -12.79
C ARG A 209 -14.43 10.87 -12.32
#